data_b8af5d2b86a2764d0925d5c0e1c9885e
#
_entry.id   b8af5d2b86a2764d0925d5c0e1c9885e
#
_cell.length_a   1.000
_cell.length_b   1.000
_cell.length_c   1.000
_cell.angle_alpha   90.00
_cell.angle_beta   90.00
_cell.angle_gamma   90.00
#
_symmetry.space_group_name_H-M   'P 1'
#
loop_
_entity.id
_entity.type
_entity.pdbx_description
1 polymer ?
#
loop_
_entity_poly.entity_id
_entity_poly.type
_entity_poly.pdbx_seq_one_letter_code
_entity_poly.pdbx_strand_id
1 'polypeptide(L)'
;MVCLIKCASGALFNQKNMAILSWEYCFLNMKRRILNKLGDISKIHHRAAFTDVQQHINKHQGSNAFLELAKKRYSCREFNHHPVAAIKIKKILEAARLAPTACNKQPIHVWAITSEEALQRIRPVHTLFGAPLAFIVGCKSDEAWVRGFDGKNGAETDAAIVGTHILLAAADLDLGCTWIGGFDPKKLADAFPETAGYEITAVFAVGHPAAGAVPSERHSIRKSMDEFVTEL
;
A
#
# COMPACT_ATOMS: atom_id res chain seq x y z
N MET A 1 23.88 18.27 30.68
CA MET A 1 25.18 17.63 30.97
C MET A 1 25.49 16.73 29.77
N VAL A 2 26.37 17.16 28.87
CA VAL A 2 26.73 16.44 27.64
C VAL A 2 27.95 15.58 27.97
N CYS A 3 27.77 14.26 27.89
CA CYS A 3 28.87 13.32 28.12
C CYS A 3 29.68 13.18 26.82
N LEU A 4 30.91 13.68 26.83
CA LEU A 4 31.87 13.57 25.72
C LEU A 4 32.78 12.37 25.99
N ILE A 5 32.83 11.43 25.08
CA ILE A 5 33.73 10.28 25.13
C ILE A 5 34.88 10.51 24.16
N LYS A 6 36.12 10.41 24.66
CA LYS A 6 37.37 10.60 23.91
C LYS A 6 37.78 9.28 23.28
N CYS A 7 37.89 9.21 21.96
CA CYS A 7 38.47 8.07 21.25
C CYS A 7 40.00 8.25 21.11
N ALA A 8 40.71 7.12 20.94
CA ALA A 8 42.19 7.06 20.89
C ALA A 8 42.85 7.86 19.75
N SER A 9 42.09 8.49 18.86
CA SER A 9 42.55 9.36 17.78
C SER A 9 42.44 10.87 18.05
N GLY A 10 41.99 11.27 19.26
CA GLY A 10 41.95 12.67 19.68
C GLY A 10 40.82 13.54 19.15
N ALA A 11 39.90 13.01 18.38
CA ALA A 11 38.74 13.74 17.85
C ALA A 11 37.51 13.67 18.79
N LEU A 12 36.83 14.82 18.99
CA LEU A 12 35.63 15.00 19.78
C LEU A 12 34.37 14.88 18.86
N PHE A 13 33.49 13.91 19.13
CA PHE A 13 32.26 13.75 18.39
C PHE A 13 31.02 13.92 19.26
N ASN A 14 29.95 14.50 18.69
CA ASN A 14 28.68 14.75 19.33
C ASN A 14 27.80 13.48 19.24
N GLN A 15 27.02 13.21 20.29
CA GLN A 15 26.19 12.00 20.49
C GLN A 15 25.24 11.66 19.34
N LYS A 16 24.82 12.63 18.51
CA LYS A 16 23.96 12.40 17.35
C LYS A 16 24.64 11.70 16.17
N ASN A 17 25.98 11.75 16.09
CA ASN A 17 26.74 11.11 15.01
C ASN A 17 27.24 9.70 15.37
N MET A 18 27.09 9.28 16.63
CA MET A 18 27.54 7.95 17.10
C MET A 18 26.66 6.78 16.61
N ALA A 19 25.38 7.00 16.34
CA ALA A 19 24.50 5.94 15.88
C ALA A 19 24.82 5.48 14.44
N ILE A 20 25.22 6.41 13.56
CA ILE A 20 25.56 6.11 12.16
C ILE A 20 26.96 5.45 12.08
N LEU A 21 27.92 5.94 12.85
CA LEU A 21 29.29 5.35 12.92
C LEU A 21 29.30 3.97 13.59
N SER A 22 28.39 3.69 14.51
CA SER A 22 28.23 2.38 15.15
C SER A 22 27.74 1.30 14.17
N TRP A 23 26.89 1.62 13.22
CA TRP A 23 26.43 0.71 12.19
C TRP A 23 27.51 0.37 11.17
N GLU A 24 28.25 1.38 10.68
CA GLU A 24 29.36 1.17 9.75
C GLU A 24 30.53 0.41 10.42
N TYR A 25 30.82 0.76 11.69
CA TYR A 25 31.87 0.05 12.45
C TYR A 25 31.49 -1.40 12.76
N CYS A 26 30.23 -1.68 13.04
CA CYS A 26 29.71 -3.04 13.22
C CYS A 26 29.75 -3.83 11.89
N PHE A 27 29.40 -3.20 10.78
CA PHE A 27 29.43 -3.80 9.45
C PHE A 27 30.87 -4.08 8.95
N LEU A 28 31.81 -3.16 9.19
CA LEU A 28 33.23 -3.33 8.87
C LEU A 28 33.89 -4.40 9.75
N ASN A 29 33.56 -4.47 11.04
CA ASN A 29 34.07 -5.52 11.93
C ASN A 29 33.46 -6.89 11.64
N MET A 30 32.20 -6.94 11.20
CA MET A 30 31.58 -8.18 10.74
C MET A 30 32.20 -8.67 9.42
N LYS A 31 32.48 -7.76 8.46
CA LYS A 31 33.26 -8.07 7.25
C LYS A 31 34.68 -8.56 7.59
N ARG A 32 35.35 -7.92 8.53
CA ARG A 32 36.72 -8.29 8.94
C ARG A 32 36.75 -9.63 9.68
N ARG A 33 35.74 -9.94 10.52
CA ARG A 33 35.60 -11.27 11.16
C ARG A 33 35.26 -12.39 10.17
N ILE A 34 34.48 -12.10 9.14
CA ILE A 34 34.18 -13.02 8.05
C ILE A 34 35.44 -13.25 7.21
N LEU A 35 36.19 -12.20 6.85
CA LEU A 35 37.44 -12.30 6.10
C LEU A 35 38.55 -13.02 6.90
N ASN A 36 38.64 -12.80 8.22
CA ASN A 36 39.64 -13.50 9.06
C ASN A 36 39.29 -14.97 9.36
N LYS A 37 37.99 -15.37 9.29
CA LYS A 37 37.58 -16.79 9.30
C LYS A 37 37.76 -17.47 7.94
N LEU A 38 37.95 -16.71 6.88
CA LEU A 38 38.21 -17.16 5.52
C LEU A 38 39.71 -17.24 5.18
N GLY A 39 40.60 -17.05 6.19
CA GLY A 39 42.06 -17.13 6.03
C GLY A 39 42.54 -18.51 5.77
N ASP A 40 42.22 -19.07 4.62
CA ASP A 40 42.97 -20.09 3.84
C ASP A 40 42.18 -20.50 2.57
N ILE A 41 41.47 -19.56 1.93
CA ILE A 41 40.64 -19.81 0.75
C ILE A 41 41.37 -19.41 -0.55
N SER A 42 42.69 -19.46 -0.57
CA SER A 42 43.42 -19.28 -1.83
C SER A 42 43.34 -20.49 -2.78
N LYS A 43 42.63 -21.57 -2.38
CA LYS A 43 42.49 -22.80 -3.16
C LYS A 43 41.04 -23.33 -3.35
N ILE A 44 40.00 -22.63 -2.94
CA ILE A 44 38.63 -23.08 -3.16
C ILE A 44 38.04 -22.23 -4.32
N HIS A 45 37.69 -22.95 -5.39
CA HIS A 45 37.18 -22.42 -6.63
C HIS A 45 36.16 -21.30 -6.44
N HIS A 46 36.47 -20.09 -6.90
CA HIS A 46 35.60 -18.89 -6.94
C HIS A 46 34.16 -19.12 -7.46
N ARG A 47 33.94 -20.24 -8.16
CA ARG A 47 32.63 -20.57 -8.75
C ARG A 47 31.63 -21.16 -7.74
N ALA A 48 32.07 -21.93 -6.76
CA ALA A 48 31.17 -22.56 -5.77
C ALA A 48 30.71 -21.57 -4.70
N ALA A 49 31.61 -20.68 -4.24
CA ALA A 49 31.26 -19.63 -3.25
C ALA A 49 30.30 -18.58 -3.83
N PHE A 50 30.43 -18.25 -5.12
CA PHE A 50 29.51 -17.31 -5.77
C PHE A 50 28.11 -17.91 -5.96
N THR A 51 27.99 -19.20 -6.25
CA THR A 51 26.71 -19.91 -6.35
C THR A 51 26.03 -20.05 -4.99
N ASP A 52 26.77 -20.29 -3.93
CA ASP A 52 26.20 -20.39 -2.57
C ASP A 52 25.74 -19.04 -2.03
N VAL A 53 26.49 -17.96 -2.28
CA VAL A 53 26.08 -16.58 -1.95
C VAL A 53 24.87 -16.18 -2.79
N GLN A 54 24.86 -16.54 -4.07
CA GLN A 54 23.70 -16.25 -4.95
C GLN A 54 22.46 -17.07 -4.56
N GLN A 55 22.63 -18.33 -4.14
CA GLN A 55 21.54 -19.13 -3.58
C GLN A 55 21.06 -18.61 -2.23
N HIS A 56 21.96 -18.07 -1.39
CA HIS A 56 21.60 -17.42 -0.12
C HIS A 56 20.88 -16.09 -0.33
N ILE A 57 21.33 -15.27 -1.29
CA ILE A 57 20.65 -14.04 -1.72
C ILE A 57 19.27 -14.38 -2.30
N ASN A 58 19.16 -15.41 -3.12
CA ASN A 58 17.88 -15.84 -3.70
C ASN A 58 16.93 -16.46 -2.65
N LYS A 59 17.46 -17.07 -1.59
CA LYS A 59 16.69 -17.62 -0.47
C LYS A 59 16.22 -16.52 0.51
N HIS A 60 16.89 -15.36 0.52
CA HIS A 60 16.53 -14.15 1.25
C HIS A 60 15.94 -13.04 0.36
N GLN A 61 15.75 -13.30 -0.95
CA GLN A 61 14.76 -12.56 -1.70
C GLN A 61 13.42 -12.95 -1.10
N GLY A 62 12.98 -12.15 -0.10
CA GLY A 62 11.67 -12.26 0.50
C GLY A 62 10.68 -12.45 -0.63
N SER A 63 9.72 -13.35 -0.47
CA SER A 63 8.74 -13.64 -1.50
C SER A 63 8.28 -12.31 -2.09
N ASN A 64 8.31 -12.15 -3.40
CA ASN A 64 7.74 -11.00 -4.13
C ASN A 64 6.21 -10.95 -3.99
N ALA A 65 5.67 -11.41 -2.84
CA ALA A 65 4.25 -11.57 -2.57
C ALA A 65 3.49 -10.28 -2.83
N PHE A 66 4.05 -9.14 -2.41
CA PHE A 66 3.44 -7.83 -2.69
C PHE A 66 3.47 -7.50 -4.18
N LEU A 67 4.57 -7.76 -4.87
CA LEU A 67 4.67 -7.51 -6.32
C LEU A 67 3.72 -8.42 -7.11
N GLU A 68 3.60 -9.68 -6.72
CA GLU A 68 2.65 -10.61 -7.32
C GLU A 68 1.19 -10.19 -7.03
N LEU A 69 0.89 -9.72 -5.83
CA LEU A 69 -0.42 -9.16 -5.49
C LEU A 69 -0.72 -7.92 -6.34
N ALA A 70 0.24 -7.01 -6.50
CA ALA A 70 0.09 -5.81 -7.33
C ALA A 70 -0.16 -6.14 -8.81
N LYS A 71 0.48 -7.20 -9.34
CA LYS A 71 0.24 -7.73 -10.70
C LYS A 71 -1.13 -8.40 -10.83
N LYS A 72 -1.51 -9.22 -9.83
CA LYS A 72 -2.78 -9.97 -9.79
C LYS A 72 -3.99 -9.04 -9.72
N ARG A 73 -3.90 -7.96 -8.96
CA ARG A 73 -5.00 -7.01 -8.76
C ARG A 73 -5.38 -6.34 -10.08
N TYR A 74 -6.63 -6.41 -10.45
CA TYR A 74 -7.21 -5.69 -11.60
C TYR A 74 -8.56 -5.03 -11.25
N SER A 75 -9.01 -4.09 -12.05
CA SER A 75 -10.34 -3.46 -11.92
C SER A 75 -11.42 -4.42 -12.45
N CYS A 76 -11.98 -5.21 -11.56
CA CYS A 76 -13.05 -6.16 -11.87
C CYS A 76 -14.37 -5.41 -12.11
N ARG A 77 -15.05 -5.73 -13.22
CA ARG A 77 -16.32 -5.11 -13.62
C ARG A 77 -17.41 -6.15 -13.94
N GLU A 78 -17.16 -7.38 -13.55
CA GLU A 78 -18.11 -8.49 -13.70
C GLU A 78 -18.10 -9.31 -12.42
N PHE A 79 -19.19 -9.29 -11.68
CA PHE A 79 -19.32 -9.95 -10.40
C PHE A 79 -20.42 -11.00 -10.42
N ASN A 80 -20.24 -12.07 -9.66
CA ASN A 80 -21.34 -12.94 -9.34
C ASN A 80 -22.16 -12.38 -8.16
N HIS A 81 -23.36 -12.91 -7.93
CA HIS A 81 -24.28 -12.43 -6.89
C HIS A 81 -24.02 -13.05 -5.50
N HIS A 82 -22.97 -13.88 -5.34
CA HIS A 82 -22.67 -14.47 -4.03
C HIS A 82 -22.23 -13.41 -3.03
N PRO A 83 -22.81 -13.38 -1.83
CA PRO A 83 -22.45 -12.41 -0.82
C PRO A 83 -20.99 -12.60 -0.37
N VAL A 84 -20.33 -11.49 -0.07
CA VAL A 84 -18.97 -11.50 0.49
C VAL A 84 -19.06 -11.85 1.98
N ALA A 85 -18.30 -12.85 2.42
CA ALA A 85 -18.28 -13.28 3.81
C ALA A 85 -17.85 -12.14 4.74
N ALA A 86 -18.54 -11.97 5.87
CA ALA A 86 -18.31 -10.88 6.83
C ALA A 86 -16.86 -10.81 7.32
N ILE A 87 -16.17 -11.95 7.44
CA ILE A 87 -14.77 -11.99 7.82
C ILE A 87 -13.85 -11.35 6.75
N LYS A 88 -14.16 -11.51 5.47
CA LYS A 88 -13.42 -10.86 4.38
C LYS A 88 -13.65 -9.34 4.41
N ILE A 89 -14.90 -8.91 4.62
CA ILE A 89 -15.24 -7.48 4.76
C ILE A 89 -14.44 -6.84 5.91
N LYS A 90 -14.41 -7.49 7.08
CA LYS A 90 -13.63 -7.02 8.24
C LYS A 90 -12.14 -6.91 7.92
N LYS A 91 -11.56 -7.87 7.19
CA LYS A 91 -10.14 -7.84 6.78
C LYS A 91 -9.85 -6.67 5.84
N ILE A 92 -10.73 -6.39 4.88
CA ILE A 92 -10.58 -5.24 3.97
C ILE A 92 -10.64 -3.94 4.75
N LEU A 93 -11.61 -3.78 5.65
CA LEU A 93 -11.76 -2.59 6.49
C LEU A 93 -10.57 -2.40 7.44
N GLU A 94 -10.01 -3.48 7.98
CA GLU A 94 -8.81 -3.41 8.81
C GLU A 94 -7.58 -2.98 8.00
N ALA A 95 -7.40 -3.49 6.78
CA ALA A 95 -6.35 -3.03 5.89
C ALA A 95 -6.51 -1.54 5.54
N ALA A 96 -7.74 -1.07 5.29
CA ALA A 96 -8.04 0.34 5.07
C ALA A 96 -7.69 1.20 6.29
N ARG A 97 -8.02 0.74 7.51
CA ARG A 97 -7.75 1.42 8.77
C ARG A 97 -6.26 1.53 9.08
N LEU A 98 -5.45 0.56 8.64
CA LEU A 98 -4.00 0.54 8.81
C LEU A 98 -3.25 1.40 7.79
N ALA A 99 -3.95 1.94 6.80
CA ALA A 99 -3.35 2.81 5.80
C ALA A 99 -2.74 4.07 6.44
N PRO A 100 -1.53 4.50 6.05
CA PRO A 100 -0.94 5.72 6.57
C PRO A 100 -1.67 6.96 6.05
N THR A 101 -1.68 8.01 6.88
CA THR A 101 -2.15 9.34 6.51
C THR A 101 -1.12 10.40 6.89
N ALA A 102 -1.14 11.56 6.24
CA ALA A 102 -0.21 12.64 6.52
C ALA A 102 -0.30 13.06 7.99
N CYS A 103 0.84 13.04 8.69
CA CYS A 103 0.94 13.29 10.14
C CYS A 103 -0.02 12.46 11.01
N ASN A 104 -0.47 11.31 10.49
CA ASN A 104 -1.46 10.45 11.13
C ASN A 104 -2.76 11.18 11.52
N LYS A 105 -3.17 12.13 10.69
CA LYS A 105 -4.38 12.93 10.91
C LYS A 105 -5.67 12.13 10.78
N GLN A 106 -5.67 11.06 9.98
CA GLN A 106 -6.77 10.12 9.76
C GLN A 106 -8.11 10.80 9.37
N PRO A 107 -8.12 11.75 8.42
CA PRO A 107 -9.32 12.51 8.06
C PRO A 107 -10.30 11.71 7.18
N ILE A 108 -10.15 10.38 7.12
CA ILE A 108 -10.85 9.49 6.20
C ILE A 108 -11.96 8.73 6.91
N HIS A 109 -13.10 8.60 6.21
CA HIS A 109 -14.18 7.73 6.63
C HIS A 109 -14.56 6.76 5.52
N VAL A 110 -14.94 5.53 5.90
CA VAL A 110 -15.36 4.47 4.99
C VAL A 110 -16.76 4.00 5.40
N TRP A 111 -17.73 4.12 4.49
CA TRP A 111 -19.06 3.53 4.65
C TRP A 111 -19.12 2.21 3.92
N ALA A 112 -19.49 1.15 4.64
CA ALA A 112 -19.65 -0.19 4.07
C ALA A 112 -21.12 -0.41 3.69
N ILE A 113 -21.38 -0.60 2.42
CA ILE A 113 -22.72 -0.87 1.86
C ILE A 113 -22.85 -2.38 1.75
N THR A 114 -23.45 -3.00 2.77
CA THR A 114 -23.55 -4.45 2.91
C THR A 114 -24.98 -4.97 2.87
N SER A 115 -25.99 -4.11 3.12
CA SER A 115 -27.39 -4.50 3.07
C SER A 115 -27.99 -4.29 1.69
N GLU A 116 -28.96 -5.10 1.32
CA GLU A 116 -29.69 -4.94 0.03
C GLU A 116 -30.37 -3.58 -0.05
N GLU A 117 -30.91 -3.06 1.06
CA GLU A 117 -31.50 -1.73 1.12
C GLU A 117 -30.48 -0.64 0.74
N ALA A 118 -29.27 -0.67 1.32
CA ALA A 118 -28.22 0.28 1.00
C ALA A 118 -27.71 0.11 -0.45
N LEU A 119 -27.65 -1.13 -0.95
CA LEU A 119 -27.32 -1.41 -2.35
C LEU A 119 -28.39 -0.85 -3.32
N GLN A 120 -29.66 -0.89 -2.96
CA GLN A 120 -30.73 -0.28 -3.75
C GLN A 120 -30.63 1.24 -3.78
N ARG A 121 -30.17 1.88 -2.69
CA ARG A 121 -29.93 3.34 -2.64
C ARG A 121 -28.78 3.78 -3.54
N ILE A 122 -27.70 2.99 -3.69
CA ILE A 122 -26.55 3.37 -4.51
C ILE A 122 -26.72 3.05 -5.99
N ARG A 123 -27.54 2.06 -6.37
CA ARG A 123 -27.74 1.66 -7.78
C ARG A 123 -28.16 2.80 -8.72
N PRO A 124 -29.00 3.78 -8.35
CA PRO A 124 -29.29 4.95 -9.18
C PRO A 124 -28.10 5.89 -9.36
N VAL A 125 -27.11 5.86 -8.45
CA VAL A 125 -25.86 6.65 -8.54
C VAL A 125 -24.87 5.91 -9.46
N HIS A 126 -24.71 4.60 -9.24
CA HIS A 126 -23.86 3.75 -10.06
C HIS A 126 -24.30 2.27 -9.95
N THR A 127 -24.33 1.55 -11.06
CA THR A 127 -24.75 0.14 -11.12
C THR A 127 -23.86 -0.82 -10.32
N LEU A 128 -22.67 -0.38 -9.90
CA LEU A 128 -21.64 -1.19 -9.23
C LEU A 128 -21.22 -2.44 -10.03
N PHE A 129 -21.55 -2.49 -11.31
CA PHE A 129 -21.34 -3.69 -12.16
C PHE A 129 -22.00 -4.94 -11.57
N GLY A 130 -23.08 -4.80 -10.79
CA GLY A 130 -23.77 -5.89 -10.13
C GLY A 130 -23.09 -6.42 -8.87
N ALA A 131 -22.05 -5.76 -8.35
CA ALA A 131 -21.35 -6.18 -7.13
C ALA A 131 -22.31 -6.24 -5.91
N PRO A 132 -22.17 -7.27 -5.03
CA PRO A 132 -22.99 -7.45 -3.84
C PRO A 132 -22.50 -6.63 -2.63
N LEU A 133 -21.41 -5.90 -2.75
CA LEU A 133 -20.79 -5.09 -1.70
C LEU A 133 -20.21 -3.83 -2.33
N ALA A 134 -20.33 -2.71 -1.62
CA ALA A 134 -19.58 -1.51 -1.98
C ALA A 134 -19.01 -0.82 -0.73
N PHE A 135 -17.95 -0.02 -0.95
CA PHE A 135 -17.45 0.94 0.04
C PHE A 135 -17.50 2.34 -0.57
N ILE A 136 -17.96 3.31 0.20
CA ILE A 136 -17.78 4.74 -0.11
C ILE A 136 -16.59 5.21 0.72
N VAL A 137 -15.65 5.90 0.11
CA VAL A 137 -14.49 6.51 0.80
C VAL A 137 -14.58 8.02 0.64
N GLY A 138 -14.60 8.71 1.76
CA GLY A 138 -14.62 10.16 1.83
C GLY A 138 -13.61 10.70 2.82
N CYS A 139 -13.32 11.97 2.72
CA CYS A 139 -12.38 12.69 3.57
C CYS A 139 -12.97 14.01 4.06
N LYS A 140 -12.47 14.48 5.21
CA LYS A 140 -12.72 15.81 5.74
C LYS A 140 -11.51 16.68 5.49
N SER A 141 -11.66 17.64 4.59
CA SER A 141 -10.55 18.52 4.21
C SER A 141 -10.11 19.45 5.34
N ASP A 142 -11.01 19.83 6.26
CA ASP A 142 -10.73 20.64 7.43
C ASP A 142 -9.94 19.91 8.53
N GLU A 143 -10.03 18.59 8.58
CA GLU A 143 -9.27 17.75 9.52
C GLU A 143 -7.91 17.28 8.96
N ALA A 144 -7.70 17.43 7.66
CA ALA A 144 -6.51 16.92 6.97
C ALA A 144 -5.25 17.74 7.25
N TRP A 145 -4.11 17.14 6.93
CA TRP A 145 -2.86 17.89 6.91
C TRP A 145 -2.81 18.84 5.72
N VAL A 146 -2.34 20.06 5.99
CA VAL A 146 -2.14 21.09 4.97
C VAL A 146 -0.66 21.43 4.89
N ARG A 147 -0.10 21.44 3.69
CA ARG A 147 1.29 21.83 3.45
C ARG A 147 1.49 23.33 3.69
N GLY A 148 2.38 23.68 4.64
CA GLY A 148 2.55 25.05 5.10
C GLY A 148 3.15 26.01 4.06
N PHE A 149 3.78 25.51 3.00
CA PHE A 149 4.43 26.36 1.99
C PHE A 149 3.46 26.91 0.95
N ASP A 150 2.46 26.16 0.55
CA ASP A 150 1.56 26.50 -0.56
C ASP A 150 0.07 26.20 -0.26
N GLY A 151 -0.25 25.74 0.93
CA GLY A 151 -1.62 25.46 1.34
C GLY A 151 -2.23 24.20 0.72
N LYS A 152 -1.43 23.32 0.04
CA LYS A 152 -1.95 22.09 -0.55
C LYS A 152 -2.51 21.17 0.52
N ASN A 153 -3.80 20.86 0.42
CA ASN A 153 -4.50 19.94 1.31
C ASN A 153 -4.19 18.48 0.96
N GLY A 154 -3.95 17.64 1.96
CA GLY A 154 -3.58 16.23 1.81
C GLY A 154 -4.77 15.25 1.82
N ALA A 155 -6.00 15.69 2.05
CA ALA A 155 -7.16 14.84 2.27
C ALA A 155 -7.40 13.83 1.15
N GLU A 156 -7.43 14.28 -0.10
CA GLU A 156 -7.64 13.41 -1.26
C GLU A 156 -6.50 12.39 -1.44
N THR A 157 -5.26 12.80 -1.15
CA THR A 157 -4.10 11.90 -1.18
C THR A 157 -4.24 10.80 -0.13
N ASP A 158 -4.60 11.16 1.12
CA ASP A 158 -4.85 10.20 2.19
C ASP A 158 -5.99 9.24 1.84
N ALA A 159 -7.08 9.75 1.26
CA ALA A 159 -8.20 8.94 0.80
C ALA A 159 -7.79 7.96 -0.32
N ALA A 160 -6.92 8.39 -1.24
CA ALA A 160 -6.39 7.53 -2.29
C ALA A 160 -5.49 6.41 -1.73
N ILE A 161 -4.71 6.69 -0.70
CA ILE A 161 -3.90 5.67 0.00
C ILE A 161 -4.82 4.63 0.65
N VAL A 162 -5.85 5.06 1.40
CA VAL A 162 -6.86 4.17 2.01
C VAL A 162 -7.55 3.33 0.94
N GLY A 163 -8.00 3.95 -0.16
CA GLY A 163 -8.63 3.27 -1.28
C GLY A 163 -7.72 2.22 -1.93
N THR A 164 -6.43 2.50 -2.03
CA THR A 164 -5.44 1.52 -2.53
C THR A 164 -5.33 0.31 -1.61
N HIS A 165 -5.37 0.50 -0.29
CA HIS A 165 -5.39 -0.60 0.67
C HIS A 165 -6.65 -1.47 0.52
N ILE A 166 -7.83 -0.86 0.27
CA ILE A 166 -9.06 -1.60 -0.04
C ILE A 166 -8.87 -2.48 -1.29
N LEU A 167 -8.33 -1.91 -2.38
CA LEU A 167 -8.09 -2.64 -3.63
C LEU A 167 -7.18 -3.84 -3.46
N LEU A 168 -6.05 -3.64 -2.76
CA LEU A 168 -5.05 -4.68 -2.54
C LEU A 168 -5.58 -5.77 -1.59
N ALA A 169 -6.24 -5.38 -0.49
CA ALA A 169 -6.82 -6.33 0.44
C ALA A 169 -7.93 -7.18 -0.20
N ALA A 170 -8.76 -6.60 -1.06
CA ALA A 170 -9.76 -7.36 -1.81
C ALA A 170 -9.08 -8.40 -2.71
N ALA A 171 -8.03 -8.01 -3.45
CA ALA A 171 -7.28 -8.91 -4.33
C ALA A 171 -6.55 -10.02 -3.57
N ASP A 172 -6.01 -9.74 -2.38
CA ASP A 172 -5.38 -10.72 -1.49
C ASP A 172 -6.38 -11.79 -1.00
N LEU A 173 -7.64 -11.38 -0.84
CA LEU A 173 -8.74 -12.25 -0.43
C LEU A 173 -9.46 -12.95 -1.61
N ASP A 174 -8.88 -12.94 -2.82
CA ASP A 174 -9.47 -13.48 -4.05
C ASP A 174 -10.84 -12.85 -4.39
N LEU A 175 -11.02 -11.57 -4.07
CA LEU A 175 -12.17 -10.78 -4.48
C LEU A 175 -11.80 -9.84 -5.63
N GLY A 176 -12.77 -9.63 -6.52
CA GLY A 176 -12.72 -8.53 -7.46
C GLY A 176 -13.02 -7.21 -6.77
N CYS A 177 -12.32 -6.16 -7.20
CA CYS A 177 -12.60 -4.80 -6.75
C CYS A 177 -12.36 -3.82 -7.89
N THR A 178 -13.18 -2.75 -7.96
CA THR A 178 -12.93 -1.65 -8.88
C THR A 178 -13.12 -0.30 -8.21
N TRP A 179 -12.20 0.62 -8.48
CA TRP A 179 -12.30 2.03 -8.10
C TRP A 179 -13.26 2.73 -9.06
N ILE A 180 -14.30 3.36 -8.55
CA ILE A 180 -15.27 4.15 -9.30
C ILE A 180 -15.12 5.61 -8.88
N GLY A 181 -14.57 6.44 -9.78
CA GLY A 181 -14.52 7.90 -9.65
C GLY A 181 -15.61 8.58 -10.48
N GLY A 182 -16.26 7.85 -11.39
CA GLY A 182 -17.30 8.37 -12.28
C GLY A 182 -18.70 8.23 -11.69
N PHE A 183 -19.03 9.00 -10.68
CA PHE A 183 -20.37 9.07 -10.09
C PHE A 183 -20.83 10.54 -9.97
N ASP A 184 -22.12 10.74 -9.83
CA ASP A 184 -22.71 12.07 -9.54
C ASP A 184 -22.64 12.33 -8.03
N PRO A 185 -21.81 13.29 -7.55
CA PRO A 185 -21.66 13.56 -6.12
C PRO A 185 -22.96 14.00 -5.46
N LYS A 186 -23.80 14.76 -6.18
CA LYS A 186 -25.10 15.24 -5.65
C LYS A 186 -26.06 14.07 -5.45
N LYS A 187 -26.19 13.19 -6.44
CA LYS A 187 -27.04 11.99 -6.32
C LYS A 187 -26.55 11.07 -5.20
N LEU A 188 -25.21 10.98 -5.01
CA LEU A 188 -24.65 10.18 -3.94
C LEU A 188 -24.98 10.77 -2.56
N ALA A 189 -24.84 12.10 -2.39
CA ALA A 189 -25.21 12.79 -1.16
C ALA A 189 -26.72 12.68 -0.86
N ASP A 190 -27.58 12.80 -1.89
CA ASP A 190 -29.01 12.62 -1.74
C ASP A 190 -29.36 11.17 -1.34
N ALA A 191 -28.65 10.17 -1.90
CA ALA A 191 -28.82 8.77 -1.56
C ALA A 191 -28.25 8.39 -0.17
N PHE A 192 -27.18 9.06 0.26
CA PHE A 192 -26.47 8.80 1.54
C PHE A 192 -26.25 10.10 2.32
N PRO A 193 -27.29 10.67 2.95
CA PRO A 193 -27.15 11.86 3.80
C PRO A 193 -26.12 11.68 4.93
N GLU A 194 -25.80 10.43 5.29
CA GLU A 194 -24.79 10.05 6.28
C GLU A 194 -23.38 10.48 5.87
N THR A 195 -23.16 10.79 4.59
CA THR A 195 -21.89 11.27 4.06
C THR A 195 -21.72 12.79 4.15
N ALA A 196 -22.69 13.50 4.70
CA ALA A 196 -22.65 14.94 4.83
C ALA A 196 -21.40 15.41 5.59
N GLY A 197 -20.77 16.46 5.08
CA GLY A 197 -19.51 17.00 5.64
C GLY A 197 -18.23 16.28 5.18
N TYR A 198 -18.36 15.27 4.30
CA TYR A 198 -17.22 14.60 3.67
C TYR A 198 -17.16 14.88 2.17
N GLU A 199 -15.96 15.07 1.66
CA GLU A 199 -15.69 15.04 0.22
C GLU A 199 -15.50 13.59 -0.21
N ILE A 200 -16.40 13.08 -1.06
CA ILE A 200 -16.33 11.68 -1.49
C ILE A 200 -15.31 11.54 -2.61
N THR A 201 -14.28 10.75 -2.34
CA THR A 201 -13.17 10.50 -3.27
C THR A 201 -13.50 9.37 -4.25
N ALA A 202 -14.11 8.30 -3.77
CA ALA A 202 -14.42 7.14 -4.59
C ALA A 202 -15.49 6.22 -4.00
N VAL A 203 -16.08 5.43 -4.90
CA VAL A 203 -16.89 4.26 -4.57
C VAL A 203 -16.13 3.02 -5.03
N PHE A 204 -16.13 1.97 -4.21
CA PHE A 204 -15.48 0.69 -4.53
C PHE A 204 -16.56 -0.38 -4.66
N ALA A 205 -16.69 -0.95 -5.84
CA ALA A 205 -17.50 -2.15 -6.06
C ALA A 205 -16.67 -3.38 -5.73
N VAL A 206 -17.17 -4.27 -4.87
CA VAL A 206 -16.43 -5.44 -4.37
C VAL A 206 -17.33 -6.69 -4.43
N GLY A 207 -16.76 -7.81 -4.84
CA GLY A 207 -17.47 -9.08 -4.91
C GLY A 207 -16.60 -10.20 -5.42
N HIS A 208 -17.17 -11.38 -5.54
CA HIS A 208 -16.50 -12.48 -6.23
C HIS A 208 -16.58 -12.23 -7.74
N PRO A 209 -15.44 -12.33 -8.49
CA PRO A 209 -15.48 -12.22 -9.94
C PRO A 209 -16.47 -13.24 -10.54
N ALA A 210 -17.18 -12.84 -11.58
CA ALA A 210 -18.00 -13.76 -12.35
C ALA A 210 -17.14 -14.82 -13.05
N ALA A 211 -17.75 -15.96 -13.42
CA ALA A 211 -17.07 -16.96 -14.24
C ALA A 211 -16.69 -16.32 -15.59
N GLY A 212 -15.39 -16.36 -15.91
CA GLY A 212 -14.87 -15.73 -17.13
C GLY A 212 -14.51 -14.25 -17.02
N ALA A 213 -14.69 -13.60 -15.86
CA ALA A 213 -14.22 -12.24 -15.64
C ALA A 213 -12.70 -12.16 -15.81
N VAL A 214 -12.25 -11.29 -16.70
CA VAL A 214 -10.82 -11.10 -17.03
C VAL A 214 -10.40 -9.64 -16.89
N PRO A 215 -9.12 -9.37 -16.64
CA PRO A 215 -8.59 -8.02 -16.71
C PRO A 215 -8.82 -7.43 -18.10
N SER A 216 -9.08 -6.11 -18.18
CA SER A 216 -9.11 -5.43 -19.47
C SER A 216 -7.72 -5.45 -20.11
N GLU A 217 -7.63 -5.32 -21.45
CA GLU A 217 -6.37 -5.24 -22.20
C GLU A 217 -5.44 -4.15 -21.64
N ARG A 218 -5.99 -3.04 -21.14
CA ARG A 218 -5.22 -1.95 -20.53
C ARG A 218 -4.51 -2.34 -19.25
N HIS A 219 -4.89 -3.46 -18.63
CA HIS A 219 -4.29 -3.88 -17.35
C HIS A 219 -2.79 -4.16 -17.48
N SER A 220 -2.35 -4.72 -18.59
CA SER A 220 -0.94 -5.05 -18.85
C SER A 220 -0.12 -3.88 -19.42
N ILE A 221 -0.77 -2.80 -19.85
CA ILE A 221 -0.07 -1.67 -20.46
C ILE A 221 0.55 -0.83 -19.34
N ARG A 222 1.88 -0.68 -19.40
CA ARG A 222 2.67 0.15 -18.47
C ARG A 222 3.73 0.90 -19.28
N LYS A 223 4.09 2.08 -18.80
CA LYS A 223 5.30 2.77 -19.26
C LYS A 223 6.53 1.90 -19.00
N SER A 224 7.56 2.05 -19.81
CA SER A 224 8.88 1.48 -19.52
C SER A 224 9.46 2.07 -18.24
N MET A 225 10.45 1.42 -17.63
CA MET A 225 11.09 1.94 -16.43
C MET A 225 11.77 3.29 -16.73
N ASP A 226 12.38 3.46 -17.88
CA ASP A 226 13.06 4.69 -18.29
C ASP A 226 12.10 5.88 -18.49
N GLU A 227 10.84 5.60 -18.86
CA GLU A 227 9.78 6.64 -18.94
C GLU A 227 9.15 6.94 -17.58
N PHE A 228 9.29 6.03 -16.62
CA PHE A 228 8.63 6.10 -15.31
C PHE A 228 9.55 6.63 -14.21
N VAL A 229 10.86 6.34 -14.30
CA VAL A 229 11.87 6.70 -13.31
C VAL A 229 13.00 7.47 -13.96
N THR A 230 13.45 8.54 -13.30
CA THR A 230 14.71 9.23 -13.61
C THR A 230 15.61 9.14 -12.39
N GLU A 231 16.79 8.56 -12.54
CA GLU A 231 17.84 8.58 -11.51
C GLU A 231 18.58 9.94 -11.55
N LEU A 232 18.78 10.58 -10.38
CA LEU A 232 19.41 11.88 -10.22
C LEU A 232 20.74 11.76 -9.49
#